data_6d180d8ba87f04ac87da07bbd6ee8ab9
#
_entry.id   6d180d8ba87f04ac87da07bbd6ee8ab9
#
_cell.length_a   1.000
_cell.length_b   1.000
_cell.length_c   1.000
_cell.angle_alpha   90.00
_cell.angle_beta   90.00
_cell.angle_gamma   90.00
#
_symmetry.space_group_name_H-M   'P 1'
#
loop_
_entity.id
_entity.type
_entity.pdbx_description
1 polymer ?
#
loop_
_entity_poly.entity_id
_entity_poly.type
_entity_poly.pdbx_seq_one_letter_code
_entity_poly.pdbx_strand_id
1 'polypeptide(L)'
;MNEILQALILGIVQGLTELLPISSSAHLNLIPWVFNWSEISPSFDVALHFGTLLAIVIFFFKDWIGLIKGGYKQVVKKEKTPEGRMFWYIVAATIPGGAIGFLLDHFLGDTLGKMPILIASALIIMGIILYVVDKKAPSKTKYEDMTFKQTFLIGLSQALAFIPGVSRSGVTMTTGRLMGIDRESTAKYTFLLSTPIVLGATLYKLKEFVFNIPFVVGVVASFITGLFVIKFLLNYLKKGSF
;
A
#
# COMPACT_ATOMS: atom_id res chain seq x y z
N MET A 1 -8.40 27.04 7.85
CA MET A 1 -7.18 26.98 6.99
C MET A 1 -7.64 26.83 5.55
N ASN A 2 -6.89 27.34 4.57
CA ASN A 2 -7.25 27.24 3.16
C ASN A 2 -7.28 25.77 2.73
N GLU A 3 -8.32 25.33 2.01
CA GLU A 3 -8.49 23.96 1.50
C GLU A 3 -7.31 23.48 0.65
N ILE A 4 -6.70 24.38 -0.13
CA ILE A 4 -5.51 24.05 -0.92
C ILE A 4 -4.33 23.67 -0.02
N LEU A 5 -4.13 24.39 1.09
CA LEU A 5 -3.05 24.09 2.03
C LEU A 5 -3.31 22.78 2.76
N GLN A 6 -4.57 22.48 3.13
CA GLN A 6 -4.96 21.19 3.70
C GLN A 6 -4.67 20.07 2.71
N ALA A 7 -5.07 20.21 1.47
CA ALA A 7 -4.84 19.23 0.41
C ALA A 7 -3.33 18.98 0.17
N LEU A 8 -2.52 20.04 0.19
CA LEU A 8 -1.07 19.92 0.07
C LEU A 8 -0.47 19.11 1.23
N ILE A 9 -0.83 19.46 2.47
CA ILE A 9 -0.33 18.76 3.66
C ILE A 9 -0.77 17.30 3.65
N LEU A 10 -2.04 17.03 3.39
CA LEU A 10 -2.58 15.67 3.35
C LEU A 10 -1.98 14.85 2.20
N GLY A 11 -1.70 15.47 1.06
CA GLY A 11 -0.99 14.82 -0.04
C GLY A 11 0.44 14.43 0.34
N ILE A 12 1.18 15.32 1.01
CA ILE A 12 2.52 14.99 1.55
C ILE A 12 2.43 13.85 2.58
N VAL A 13 1.49 13.96 3.52
CA VAL A 13 1.26 12.91 4.53
C VAL A 13 0.95 11.57 3.87
N GLN A 14 0.05 11.54 2.90
CA GLN A 14 -0.28 10.32 2.16
C GLN A 14 0.96 9.73 1.47
N GLY A 15 1.71 10.56 0.74
CA GLY A 15 2.92 10.12 0.04
C GLY A 15 3.98 9.53 0.98
N LEU A 16 4.11 10.06 2.19
CA LEU A 16 5.00 9.53 3.23
C LEU A 16 4.46 8.22 3.82
N THR A 17 3.22 8.25 4.30
CA THR A 17 2.69 7.22 5.19
C THR A 17 2.13 5.99 4.49
N GLU A 18 1.79 6.09 3.20
CA GLU A 18 1.33 4.95 2.39
C GLU A 18 2.43 3.92 2.19
N LEU A 19 3.65 4.39 1.95
CA LEU A 19 4.78 3.54 1.58
C LEU A 19 5.59 3.11 2.81
N LEU A 20 5.60 3.93 3.85
CA LEU A 20 6.14 3.56 5.14
C LEU A 20 5.11 2.67 5.89
N PRO A 21 5.58 1.73 6.71
CA PRO A 21 4.67 0.80 7.42
C PRO A 21 4.02 1.43 8.67
N ILE A 22 3.41 2.64 8.51
CA ILE A 22 2.88 3.47 9.62
C ILE A 22 1.42 3.90 9.45
N SER A 23 0.69 3.33 8.48
CA SER A 23 -0.74 3.55 8.21
C SER A 23 -1.10 4.97 7.73
N SER A 24 -1.26 5.12 6.42
CA SER A 24 -1.74 6.37 5.80
C SER A 24 -3.15 6.74 6.26
N SER A 25 -4.07 5.78 6.29
CA SER A 25 -5.45 6.00 6.75
C SER A 25 -5.52 6.53 8.18
N ALA A 26 -4.67 6.04 9.07
CA ALA A 26 -4.61 6.58 10.43
C ALA A 26 -4.19 8.07 10.44
N HIS A 27 -3.17 8.44 9.69
CA HIS A 27 -2.70 9.82 9.64
C HIS A 27 -3.70 10.75 8.95
N LEU A 28 -4.34 10.31 7.87
CA LEU A 28 -5.36 11.07 7.17
C LEU A 28 -6.62 11.32 8.01
N ASN A 29 -6.92 10.42 8.96
CA ASN A 29 -8.02 10.62 9.90
C ASN A 29 -7.60 11.46 11.12
N LEU A 30 -6.44 11.16 11.72
CA LEU A 30 -6.00 11.79 12.97
C LEU A 30 -5.56 13.26 12.78
N ILE A 31 -4.91 13.61 11.66
CA ILE A 31 -4.43 14.99 11.44
C ILE A 31 -5.61 15.96 11.34
N PRO A 32 -6.64 15.74 10.50
CA PRO A 32 -7.81 16.61 10.51
C PRO A 32 -8.50 16.69 11.87
N TRP A 33 -8.61 15.58 12.59
CA TRP A 33 -9.22 15.54 13.91
C TRP A 33 -8.44 16.39 14.93
N VAL A 34 -7.10 16.26 14.99
CA VAL A 34 -6.26 17.04 15.93
C VAL A 34 -6.32 18.54 15.66
N PHE A 35 -6.36 18.92 14.39
CA PHE A 35 -6.34 20.33 13.98
C PHE A 35 -7.74 20.93 13.75
N ASN A 36 -8.82 20.21 14.09
CA ASN A 36 -10.21 20.60 13.84
C ASN A 36 -10.46 21.03 12.39
N TRP A 37 -9.91 20.30 11.43
CA TRP A 37 -10.18 20.48 10.01
C TRP A 37 -11.48 19.79 9.61
N SER A 38 -12.03 20.17 8.47
CA SER A 38 -13.16 19.45 7.88
C SER A 38 -12.78 17.99 7.60
N GLU A 39 -13.71 17.08 7.82
CA GLU A 39 -13.52 15.67 7.47
C GLU A 39 -13.19 15.53 5.97
N ILE A 40 -12.26 14.65 5.68
CA ILE A 40 -11.89 14.31 4.30
C ILE A 40 -13.01 13.47 3.70
N SER A 41 -13.46 13.82 2.49
CA SER A 41 -14.39 12.94 1.79
C SER A 41 -13.70 11.63 1.40
N PRO A 42 -14.41 10.47 1.43
CA PRO A 42 -13.84 9.19 0.99
C PRO A 42 -13.30 9.23 -0.43
N SER A 43 -13.90 10.03 -1.31
CA SER A 43 -13.42 10.20 -2.68
C SER A 43 -12.09 10.96 -2.76
N PHE A 44 -11.90 11.98 -1.89
CA PHE A 44 -10.62 12.68 -1.82
C PHE A 44 -9.51 11.82 -1.20
N ASP A 45 -9.83 11.01 -0.18
CA ASP A 45 -8.90 10.02 0.38
C ASP A 45 -8.39 9.07 -0.71
N VAL A 46 -9.30 8.47 -1.49
CA VAL A 46 -8.92 7.61 -2.62
C VAL A 46 -8.13 8.36 -3.70
N ALA A 47 -8.41 9.65 -3.91
CA ALA A 47 -7.64 10.48 -4.83
C ALA A 47 -6.18 10.65 -4.37
N LEU A 48 -5.94 10.82 -3.08
CA LEU A 48 -4.59 10.87 -2.52
C LEU A 48 -3.85 9.53 -2.72
N HIS A 49 -4.55 8.40 -2.53
CA HIS A 49 -4.02 7.06 -2.84
C HIS A 49 -3.72 6.87 -4.33
N PHE A 50 -4.51 7.46 -5.22
CA PHE A 50 -4.21 7.49 -6.64
C PHE A 50 -2.89 8.19 -6.95
N GLY A 51 -2.55 9.27 -6.23
CA GLY A 51 -1.25 9.93 -6.33
C GLY A 51 -0.09 8.96 -6.02
N THR A 52 -0.17 8.23 -4.91
CA THR A 52 0.87 7.21 -4.57
C THR A 52 0.86 6.02 -5.54
N LEU A 53 -0.29 5.62 -6.07
CA LEU A 53 -0.37 4.61 -7.12
C LEU A 53 0.43 5.03 -8.35
N LEU A 54 0.27 6.27 -8.82
CA LEU A 54 1.07 6.80 -9.93
C LEU A 54 2.56 6.77 -9.62
N ALA A 55 2.96 7.10 -8.39
CA ALA A 55 4.36 7.02 -7.96
C ALA A 55 4.91 5.58 -8.07
N ILE A 56 4.17 4.60 -7.57
CA ILE A 56 4.56 3.18 -7.64
C ILE A 56 4.66 2.72 -9.10
N VAL A 57 3.65 3.01 -9.91
CA VAL A 57 3.61 2.57 -11.33
C VAL A 57 4.76 3.19 -12.12
N ILE A 58 5.06 4.48 -11.90
CA ILE A 58 6.17 5.16 -12.61
C ILE A 58 7.51 4.66 -12.11
N PHE A 59 7.70 4.50 -10.79
CA PHE A 59 8.95 4.01 -10.23
C PHE A 59 9.27 2.59 -10.71
N PHE A 60 8.28 1.70 -10.69
CA PHE A 60 8.41 0.30 -11.12
C PHE A 60 7.96 0.05 -12.55
N PHE A 61 7.98 1.07 -13.41
CA PHE A 61 7.46 0.96 -14.78
C PHE A 61 8.10 -0.17 -15.59
N LYS A 62 9.41 -0.33 -15.49
CA LYS A 62 10.13 -1.41 -16.17
C LYS A 62 9.79 -2.78 -15.61
N ASP A 63 9.63 -2.88 -14.29
CA ASP A 63 9.19 -4.13 -13.64
C ASP A 63 7.79 -4.51 -14.12
N TRP A 64 6.85 -3.55 -14.18
CA TRP A 64 5.50 -3.79 -14.67
C TRP A 64 5.46 -4.25 -16.12
N ILE A 65 6.25 -3.65 -17.00
CA ILE A 65 6.37 -4.11 -18.39
C ILE A 65 6.89 -5.55 -18.44
N GLY A 66 7.90 -5.89 -17.66
CA GLY A 66 8.45 -7.23 -17.57
C GLY A 66 7.41 -8.24 -17.08
N LEU A 67 6.73 -7.92 -15.98
CA LEU A 67 5.68 -8.75 -15.38
C LEU A 67 4.53 -9.01 -16.36
N ILE A 68 3.98 -7.97 -17.00
CA ILE A 68 2.87 -8.09 -17.95
C ILE A 68 3.29 -8.92 -19.18
N LYS A 69 4.45 -8.63 -19.76
CA LYS A 69 4.99 -9.40 -20.90
C LYS A 69 5.23 -10.87 -20.52
N GLY A 70 5.78 -11.13 -19.33
CA GLY A 70 6.00 -12.48 -18.82
C GLY A 70 4.69 -13.22 -18.60
N GLY A 71 3.70 -12.57 -17.96
CA GLY A 71 2.36 -13.13 -17.75
C GLY A 71 1.66 -13.48 -19.08
N TYR A 72 1.75 -12.60 -20.07
CA TYR A 72 1.23 -12.84 -21.42
C TYR A 72 1.92 -14.03 -22.09
N LYS A 73 3.25 -14.10 -22.09
CA LYS A 73 4.01 -15.21 -22.67
C LYS A 73 3.64 -16.55 -22.03
N GLN A 74 3.43 -16.58 -20.71
CA GLN A 74 3.06 -17.80 -20.00
C GLN A 74 1.70 -18.35 -20.44
N VAL A 75 0.71 -17.49 -20.73
CA VAL A 75 -0.62 -17.93 -21.18
C VAL A 75 -0.65 -18.23 -22.66
N VAL A 76 -0.15 -17.31 -23.50
CA VAL A 76 -0.31 -17.39 -24.95
C VAL A 76 0.76 -18.28 -25.59
N LYS A 77 2.01 -18.16 -25.13
CA LYS A 77 3.14 -18.89 -25.72
C LYS A 77 3.53 -20.13 -24.91
N LYS A 78 2.90 -20.35 -23.74
CA LYS A 78 3.24 -21.44 -22.79
C LYS A 78 4.70 -21.40 -22.31
N GLU A 79 5.37 -20.24 -22.43
CA GLU A 79 6.74 -20.01 -21.96
C GLU A 79 6.72 -19.65 -20.48
N LYS A 80 7.39 -20.43 -19.63
CA LYS A 80 7.53 -20.16 -18.20
C LYS A 80 8.72 -19.22 -17.98
N THR A 81 8.47 -17.99 -17.51
CA THR A 81 9.49 -17.02 -17.14
C THR A 81 9.35 -16.64 -15.66
N PRO A 82 10.44 -16.22 -14.99
CA PRO A 82 10.37 -15.72 -13.60
C PRO A 82 9.38 -14.55 -13.44
N GLU A 83 9.38 -13.62 -14.39
CA GLU A 83 8.48 -12.46 -14.40
C GLU A 83 7.01 -12.89 -14.57
N GLY A 84 6.75 -13.87 -15.46
CA GLY A 84 5.40 -14.42 -15.67
C GLY A 84 4.88 -15.12 -14.43
N ARG A 85 5.74 -15.90 -13.77
CA ARG A 85 5.43 -16.54 -12.49
C ARG A 85 5.07 -15.49 -11.43
N MET A 86 5.88 -14.45 -11.28
CA MET A 86 5.65 -13.39 -10.31
C MET A 86 4.39 -12.59 -10.63
N PHE A 87 4.11 -12.30 -11.89
CA PHE A 87 2.86 -11.65 -12.33
C PHE A 87 1.64 -12.41 -11.81
N TRP A 88 1.58 -13.72 -12.06
CA TRP A 88 0.45 -14.54 -11.61
C TRP A 88 0.40 -14.72 -10.11
N TYR A 89 1.54 -14.68 -9.42
CA TYR A 89 1.59 -14.65 -7.96
C TYR A 89 0.97 -13.37 -7.40
N ILE A 90 1.28 -12.20 -7.99
CA ILE A 90 0.66 -10.92 -7.61
C ILE A 90 -0.86 -10.96 -7.86
N VAL A 91 -1.29 -11.45 -9.02
CA VAL A 91 -2.72 -11.58 -9.35
C VAL A 91 -3.44 -12.46 -8.32
N ALA A 92 -2.91 -13.66 -8.05
CA ALA A 92 -3.51 -14.57 -7.07
C ALA A 92 -3.51 -14.01 -5.64
N ALA A 93 -2.44 -13.30 -5.24
CA ALA A 93 -2.30 -12.67 -3.94
C ALA A 93 -3.23 -11.45 -3.75
N THR A 94 -3.64 -10.81 -4.85
CA THR A 94 -4.58 -9.68 -4.81
C THR A 94 -6.01 -10.11 -4.49
N ILE A 95 -6.42 -11.29 -4.96
CA ILE A 95 -7.82 -11.74 -4.88
C ILE A 95 -8.35 -11.78 -3.43
N PRO A 96 -7.70 -12.46 -2.46
CA PRO A 96 -8.26 -12.55 -1.11
C PRO A 96 -8.35 -11.19 -0.42
N GLY A 97 -7.31 -10.33 -0.56
CA GLY A 97 -7.32 -8.99 -0.02
C GLY A 97 -8.44 -8.13 -0.63
N GLY A 98 -8.56 -8.13 -1.96
CA GLY A 98 -9.59 -7.38 -2.67
C GLY A 98 -11.01 -7.86 -2.36
N ALA A 99 -11.24 -9.18 -2.31
CA ALA A 99 -12.55 -9.76 -2.01
C ALA A 99 -12.99 -9.45 -0.57
N ILE A 100 -12.12 -9.67 0.40
CA ILE A 100 -12.42 -9.36 1.81
C ILE A 100 -12.65 -7.87 1.98
N GLY A 101 -11.83 -7.02 1.32
CA GLY A 101 -12.00 -5.58 1.36
C GLY A 101 -13.32 -5.09 0.85
N PHE A 102 -13.70 -5.55 -0.33
CA PHE A 102 -15.00 -5.21 -0.91
C PHE A 102 -16.17 -5.62 0.01
N LEU A 103 -16.10 -6.81 0.60
CA LEU A 103 -17.14 -7.29 1.52
C LEU A 103 -17.19 -6.44 2.80
N LEU A 104 -16.03 -6.12 3.39
CA LEU A 104 -16.00 -5.33 4.62
C LEU A 104 -16.44 -3.88 4.39
N ASP A 105 -16.04 -3.26 3.29
CA ASP A 105 -16.52 -1.93 2.89
C ASP A 105 -18.04 -1.93 2.73
N HIS A 106 -18.59 -2.96 2.06
CA HIS A 106 -20.03 -3.08 1.83
C HIS A 106 -20.85 -3.27 3.11
N PHE A 107 -20.35 -4.07 4.07
CA PHE A 107 -21.10 -4.41 5.28
C PHE A 107 -20.84 -3.50 6.48
N LEU A 108 -19.63 -2.95 6.63
CA LEU A 108 -19.22 -2.17 7.79
C LEU A 108 -19.14 -0.66 7.50
N GLY A 109 -18.91 -0.28 6.25
CA GLY A 109 -18.73 1.11 5.85
C GLY A 109 -17.63 1.81 6.67
N ASP A 110 -17.76 3.12 6.87
CA ASP A 110 -16.78 3.95 7.59
C ASP A 110 -16.87 3.89 9.13
N THR A 111 -17.68 2.98 9.68
CA THR A 111 -17.97 2.96 11.13
C THR A 111 -16.70 2.81 11.99
N LEU A 112 -15.80 1.94 11.58
CA LEU A 112 -14.55 1.67 12.31
C LEU A 112 -13.53 2.80 12.15
N GLY A 113 -13.56 3.53 11.04
CA GLY A 113 -12.63 4.65 10.74
C GLY A 113 -12.80 5.86 11.68
N LYS A 114 -13.91 5.94 12.40
CA LYS A 114 -14.24 7.02 13.33
C LYS A 114 -13.87 6.74 14.80
N MET A 115 -13.04 5.73 15.06
CA MET A 115 -12.67 5.31 16.42
C MET A 115 -11.17 5.60 16.70
N PRO A 116 -10.78 6.82 17.16
CA PRO A 116 -9.37 7.20 17.32
C PRO A 116 -8.58 6.27 18.25
N ILE A 117 -9.21 5.76 19.31
CA ILE A 117 -8.57 4.83 20.26
C ILE A 117 -8.26 3.50 19.58
N LEU A 118 -9.16 2.98 18.77
CA LEU A 118 -8.94 1.76 17.97
C LEU A 118 -7.76 1.95 17.01
N ILE A 119 -7.76 3.06 16.27
CA ILE A 119 -6.72 3.43 15.32
C ILE A 119 -5.34 3.51 16.01
N ALA A 120 -5.26 4.25 17.12
CA ALA A 120 -4.02 4.41 17.86
C ALA A 120 -3.51 3.08 18.44
N SER A 121 -4.42 2.27 18.99
CA SER A 121 -4.08 0.95 19.54
C SER A 121 -3.56 0.00 18.45
N ALA A 122 -4.22 -0.03 17.30
CA ALA A 122 -3.81 -0.84 16.17
C ALA A 122 -2.42 -0.42 15.63
N LEU A 123 -2.16 0.89 15.53
CA LEU A 123 -0.85 1.44 15.15
C LEU A 123 0.26 0.97 16.10
N ILE A 124 0.05 1.10 17.41
CA ILE A 124 1.04 0.72 18.43
C ILE A 124 1.31 -0.80 18.35
N ILE A 125 0.26 -1.60 18.31
CA ILE A 125 0.37 -3.06 18.27
C ILE A 125 1.12 -3.50 17.00
N MET A 126 0.74 -2.98 15.85
CA MET A 126 1.38 -3.33 14.58
C MET A 126 2.82 -2.85 14.49
N GLY A 127 3.13 -1.66 15.03
CA GLY A 127 4.50 -1.16 15.11
C GLY A 127 5.39 -2.06 15.98
N ILE A 128 4.90 -2.51 17.14
CA ILE A 128 5.61 -3.45 18.02
C ILE A 128 5.81 -4.79 17.30
N ILE A 129 4.77 -5.33 16.65
CA ILE A 129 4.86 -6.61 15.94
C ILE A 129 5.89 -6.52 14.81
N LEU A 130 5.83 -5.47 13.98
CA LEU A 130 6.79 -5.27 12.89
C LEU A 130 8.22 -5.18 13.43
N TYR A 131 8.47 -4.39 14.47
CA TYR A 131 9.78 -4.25 15.09
C TYR A 131 10.34 -5.60 15.58
N VAL A 132 9.53 -6.35 16.33
CA VAL A 132 9.94 -7.65 16.90
C VAL A 132 10.23 -8.66 15.78
N VAL A 133 9.34 -8.72 14.79
CA VAL A 133 9.48 -9.63 13.64
C VAL A 133 10.71 -9.25 12.82
N ASP A 134 10.86 -7.99 12.45
CA ASP A 134 11.98 -7.57 11.60
C ASP A 134 13.34 -7.80 12.25
N LYS A 135 13.43 -7.60 13.59
CA LYS A 135 14.66 -7.84 14.35
C LYS A 135 15.04 -9.34 14.42
N LYS A 136 14.05 -10.24 14.46
CA LYS A 136 14.27 -11.68 14.66
C LYS A 136 14.26 -12.49 13.36
N ALA A 137 13.58 -11.99 12.34
CA ALA A 137 13.38 -12.74 11.10
C ALA A 137 14.68 -12.87 10.28
N PRO A 138 14.95 -14.04 9.72
CA PRO A 138 16.07 -14.23 8.80
C PRO A 138 15.83 -13.45 7.48
N SER A 139 16.91 -13.21 6.74
CA SER A 139 16.87 -12.60 5.39
C SER A 139 17.47 -13.60 4.40
N LYS A 140 16.68 -14.62 4.02
CA LYS A 140 17.13 -15.75 3.19
C LYS A 140 16.61 -15.71 1.75
N THR A 141 15.42 -15.18 1.54
CA THR A 141 14.74 -15.20 0.24
C THR A 141 14.77 -13.82 -0.41
N LYS A 142 15.20 -13.76 -1.66
CA LYS A 142 15.14 -12.56 -2.49
C LYS A 142 13.85 -12.53 -3.32
N TYR A 143 13.55 -11.38 -3.91
CA TYR A 143 12.32 -11.17 -4.70
C TYR A 143 12.14 -12.22 -5.80
N GLU A 144 13.20 -12.55 -6.53
CA GLU A 144 13.18 -13.48 -7.66
C GLU A 144 12.91 -14.94 -7.22
N ASP A 145 13.25 -15.27 -5.98
CA ASP A 145 13.16 -16.62 -5.40
C ASP A 145 11.90 -16.84 -4.57
N MET A 146 11.02 -15.83 -4.50
CA MET A 146 9.78 -15.93 -3.73
C MET A 146 8.90 -17.06 -4.26
N THR A 147 8.36 -17.86 -3.34
CA THR A 147 7.44 -18.95 -3.63
C THR A 147 5.99 -18.50 -3.67
N PHE A 148 5.11 -19.28 -4.31
CA PHE A 148 3.67 -19.02 -4.29
C PHE A 148 3.10 -18.93 -2.87
N LYS A 149 3.53 -19.81 -1.96
CA LYS A 149 3.10 -19.81 -0.56
C LYS A 149 3.44 -18.48 0.13
N GLN A 150 4.67 -17.99 -0.04
CA GLN A 150 5.10 -16.72 0.55
C GLN A 150 4.27 -15.56 0.01
N THR A 151 4.16 -15.45 -1.31
CA THR A 151 3.44 -14.35 -1.98
C THR A 151 1.95 -14.36 -1.66
N PHE A 152 1.32 -15.53 -1.64
CA PHE A 152 -0.10 -15.68 -1.33
C PHE A 152 -0.42 -15.35 0.14
N LEU A 153 0.42 -15.77 1.10
CA LEU A 153 0.23 -15.43 2.51
C LEU A 153 0.41 -13.93 2.77
N ILE A 154 1.35 -13.27 2.07
CA ILE A 154 1.46 -11.81 2.12
C ILE A 154 0.17 -11.16 1.57
N GLY A 155 -0.35 -11.68 0.46
CA GLY A 155 -1.62 -11.21 -0.11
C GLY A 155 -2.81 -11.42 0.83
N LEU A 156 -2.90 -12.58 1.46
CA LEU A 156 -3.96 -12.86 2.43
C LEU A 156 -3.88 -11.93 3.64
N SER A 157 -2.68 -11.62 4.12
CA SER A 157 -2.48 -10.73 5.26
C SER A 157 -3.01 -9.31 5.05
N GLN A 158 -3.18 -8.87 3.79
CA GLN A 158 -3.79 -7.58 3.46
C GLN A 158 -5.23 -7.45 4.01
N ALA A 159 -5.93 -8.56 4.21
CA ALA A 159 -7.26 -8.54 4.83
C ALA A 159 -7.27 -7.88 6.21
N LEU A 160 -6.18 -7.96 6.96
CA LEU A 160 -6.06 -7.30 8.25
C LEU A 160 -5.99 -5.77 8.14
N ALA A 161 -5.59 -5.24 6.99
CA ALA A 161 -5.48 -3.79 6.76
C ALA A 161 -6.83 -3.07 6.70
N PHE A 162 -7.94 -3.79 6.65
CA PHE A 162 -9.29 -3.21 6.80
C PHE A 162 -9.61 -2.80 8.24
N ILE A 163 -8.85 -3.27 9.20
CA ILE A 163 -8.92 -2.73 10.57
C ILE A 163 -8.21 -1.37 10.55
N PRO A 164 -8.90 -0.26 10.85
CA PRO A 164 -8.30 1.07 10.84
C PRO A 164 -7.12 1.15 11.80
N GLY A 165 -6.02 1.73 11.32
CA GLY A 165 -4.76 1.76 12.06
C GLY A 165 -3.82 0.60 11.75
N VAL A 166 -4.32 -0.54 11.24
CA VAL A 166 -3.47 -1.59 10.69
C VAL A 166 -2.96 -1.14 9.33
N SER A 167 -1.69 -0.85 9.25
CA SER A 167 -1.04 -0.45 8.00
C SER A 167 -1.01 -1.61 7.01
N ARG A 168 -1.51 -1.40 5.77
CA ARG A 168 -1.40 -2.40 4.70
C ARG A 168 0.07 -2.72 4.39
N SER A 169 0.89 -1.70 4.18
CA SER A 169 2.34 -1.89 4.02
C SER A 169 2.95 -2.53 5.26
N GLY A 170 2.53 -2.13 6.47
CA GLY A 170 3.00 -2.72 7.72
C GLY A 170 2.72 -4.22 7.83
N VAL A 171 1.48 -4.65 7.61
CA VAL A 171 1.12 -6.07 7.75
C VAL A 171 1.74 -6.93 6.65
N THR A 172 1.79 -6.45 5.41
CA THR A 172 2.42 -7.20 4.30
C THR A 172 3.93 -7.29 4.47
N MET A 173 4.59 -6.21 4.92
CA MET A 173 6.02 -6.24 5.23
C MET A 173 6.32 -7.15 6.43
N THR A 174 5.51 -7.09 7.48
CA THR A 174 5.64 -8.01 8.63
C THR A 174 5.53 -9.47 8.19
N THR A 175 4.53 -9.80 7.37
CA THR A 175 4.32 -11.17 6.88
C THR A 175 5.46 -11.61 5.98
N GLY A 176 5.95 -10.75 5.09
CA GLY A 176 7.10 -11.05 4.25
C GLY A 176 8.36 -11.33 5.07
N ARG A 177 8.61 -10.54 6.11
CA ARG A 177 9.71 -10.79 7.05
C ARG A 177 9.54 -12.10 7.81
N LEU A 178 8.35 -12.39 8.33
CA LEU A 178 8.05 -13.68 8.98
C LEU A 178 8.33 -14.88 8.06
N MET A 179 8.10 -14.72 6.76
CA MET A 179 8.38 -15.76 5.76
C MET A 179 9.87 -15.82 5.34
N GLY A 180 10.74 -15.04 5.99
CA GLY A 180 12.19 -15.06 5.76
C GLY A 180 12.66 -14.32 4.49
N ILE A 181 11.81 -13.47 3.91
CA ILE A 181 12.17 -12.64 2.76
C ILE A 181 12.99 -11.45 3.28
N ASP A 182 14.03 -11.04 2.54
CA ASP A 182 14.81 -9.87 2.93
C ASP A 182 14.00 -8.57 2.87
N ARG A 183 14.48 -7.51 3.50
CA ARG A 183 13.74 -6.25 3.68
C ARG A 183 13.44 -5.55 2.37
N GLU A 184 14.44 -5.42 1.49
CA GLU A 184 14.28 -4.75 0.19
C GLU A 184 13.28 -5.50 -0.70
N SER A 185 13.41 -6.84 -0.79
CA SER A 185 12.49 -7.69 -1.56
C SER A 185 11.09 -7.66 -0.99
N THR A 186 10.94 -7.65 0.33
CA THR A 186 9.65 -7.52 1.01
C THR A 186 8.97 -6.20 0.67
N ALA A 187 9.69 -5.07 0.75
CA ALA A 187 9.15 -3.76 0.39
C ALA A 187 8.79 -3.67 -1.10
N LYS A 188 9.68 -4.13 -2.00
CA LYS A 188 9.41 -4.19 -3.44
C LYS A 188 8.14 -4.97 -3.74
N TYR A 189 8.00 -6.17 -3.18
CA TYR A 189 6.81 -7.01 -3.38
C TYR A 189 5.55 -6.34 -2.83
N THR A 190 5.61 -5.76 -1.63
CA THR A 190 4.50 -5.01 -1.01
C THR A 190 4.00 -3.88 -1.92
N PHE A 191 4.91 -3.10 -2.51
CA PHE A 191 4.53 -2.00 -3.40
C PHE A 191 3.91 -2.49 -4.71
N LEU A 192 4.48 -3.52 -5.32
CA LEU A 192 3.88 -4.13 -6.51
C LEU A 192 2.50 -4.74 -6.20
N LEU A 193 2.35 -5.42 -5.07
CA LEU A 193 1.08 -6.02 -4.65
C LEU A 193 0.00 -4.97 -4.34
N SER A 194 0.38 -3.77 -3.85
CA SER A 194 -0.58 -2.71 -3.58
C SER A 194 -1.20 -2.12 -4.87
N THR A 195 -0.48 -2.15 -5.99
CA THR A 195 -0.90 -1.55 -7.25
C THR A 195 -2.29 -2.01 -7.73
N PRO A 196 -2.58 -3.32 -7.89
CA PRO A 196 -3.89 -3.75 -8.38
C PRO A 196 -5.03 -3.43 -7.39
N ILE A 197 -4.78 -3.43 -6.09
CA ILE A 197 -5.79 -3.10 -5.07
C ILE A 197 -6.14 -1.62 -5.10
N VAL A 198 -5.12 -0.74 -5.10
CA VAL A 198 -5.36 0.71 -5.16
C VAL A 198 -5.97 1.11 -6.49
N LEU A 199 -5.54 0.47 -7.60
CA LEU A 199 -6.17 0.68 -8.90
C LEU A 199 -7.66 0.29 -8.87
N GLY A 200 -7.99 -0.85 -8.29
CA GLY A 200 -9.38 -1.30 -8.13
C GLY A 200 -10.21 -0.30 -7.31
N ALA A 201 -9.71 0.16 -6.16
CA ALA A 201 -10.37 1.17 -5.33
C ALA A 201 -10.54 2.50 -6.08
N THR A 202 -9.50 2.94 -6.81
CA THR A 202 -9.57 4.17 -7.63
C THR A 202 -10.65 4.07 -8.71
N LEU A 203 -10.70 2.94 -9.45
CA LEU A 203 -11.70 2.73 -10.50
C LEU A 203 -13.12 2.66 -9.92
N TYR A 204 -13.30 2.05 -8.75
CA TYR A 204 -14.58 1.96 -8.06
C TYR A 204 -15.11 3.33 -7.65
N LYS A 205 -14.24 4.20 -7.11
CA LYS A 205 -14.58 5.56 -6.64
C LYS A 205 -14.43 6.64 -7.71
N LEU A 206 -14.01 6.31 -8.93
CA LEU A 206 -13.69 7.29 -9.98
C LEU A 206 -14.84 8.25 -10.30
N LYS A 207 -16.09 7.76 -10.26
CA LYS A 207 -17.30 8.58 -10.52
C LYS A 207 -17.59 9.63 -9.43
N GLU A 208 -17.02 9.43 -8.24
CA GLU A 208 -17.20 10.32 -7.10
C GLU A 208 -16.11 11.41 -7.04
N PHE A 209 -15.12 11.37 -7.94
CA PHE A 209 -14.01 12.34 -7.94
C PHE A 209 -14.50 13.73 -8.34
N VAL A 210 -14.24 14.70 -7.47
CA VAL A 210 -14.50 16.12 -7.73
C VAL A 210 -13.19 16.78 -8.15
N PHE A 211 -13.02 16.97 -9.45
CA PHE A 211 -11.81 17.60 -10.02
C PHE A 211 -11.81 19.11 -9.77
N ASN A 212 -11.18 19.53 -8.68
CA ASN A 212 -10.96 20.91 -8.29
C ASN A 212 -9.48 21.16 -7.96
N ILE A 213 -9.11 22.40 -7.64
CA ILE A 213 -7.71 22.75 -7.33
C ILE A 213 -7.16 21.97 -6.13
N PRO A 214 -7.87 21.84 -4.98
CA PRO A 214 -7.42 20.99 -3.87
C PRO A 214 -7.16 19.54 -4.29
N PHE A 215 -8.04 18.95 -5.10
CA PHE A 215 -7.86 17.59 -5.63
C PHE A 215 -6.52 17.45 -6.37
N VAL A 216 -6.27 18.34 -7.34
CA VAL A 216 -5.03 18.29 -8.14
C VAL A 216 -3.80 18.48 -7.27
N VAL A 217 -3.83 19.44 -6.34
CA VAL A 217 -2.72 19.73 -5.42
C VAL A 217 -2.43 18.53 -4.53
N GLY A 218 -3.46 17.90 -3.95
CA GLY A 218 -3.31 16.72 -3.11
C GLY A 218 -2.71 15.53 -3.86
N VAL A 219 -3.23 15.21 -5.05
CA VAL A 219 -2.75 14.11 -5.90
C VAL A 219 -1.30 14.33 -6.31
N VAL A 220 -0.95 15.54 -6.77
CA VAL A 220 0.42 15.88 -7.19
C VAL A 220 1.39 15.82 -6.01
N ALA A 221 1.01 16.35 -4.85
CA ALA A 221 1.83 16.29 -3.64
C ALA A 221 2.06 14.84 -3.20
N SER A 222 1.03 14.01 -3.19
CA SER A 222 1.11 12.59 -2.86
C SER A 222 2.00 11.83 -3.86
N PHE A 223 1.85 12.10 -5.14
CA PHE A 223 2.69 11.52 -6.20
C PHE A 223 4.16 11.86 -6.04
N ILE A 224 4.49 13.14 -5.91
CA ILE A 224 5.89 13.59 -5.81
C ILE A 224 6.53 13.03 -4.54
N THR A 225 5.85 13.16 -3.41
CA THR A 225 6.34 12.64 -2.12
C THR A 225 6.52 11.13 -2.18
N GLY A 226 5.56 10.40 -2.76
CA GLY A 226 5.63 8.95 -2.95
C GLY A 226 6.87 8.52 -3.74
N LEU A 227 7.20 9.20 -4.85
CA LEU A 227 8.40 8.89 -5.62
C LEU A 227 9.69 9.02 -4.78
N PHE A 228 9.80 10.09 -3.98
CA PHE A 228 10.96 10.28 -3.10
C PHE A 228 11.03 9.19 -2.03
N VAL A 229 9.89 8.85 -1.43
CA VAL A 229 9.83 7.86 -0.34
C VAL A 229 10.16 6.46 -0.84
N ILE A 230 9.65 6.03 -2.01
CA ILE A 230 10.00 4.73 -2.59
C ILE A 230 11.52 4.61 -2.76
N LYS A 231 12.12 5.61 -3.41
CA LYS A 231 13.56 5.64 -3.66
C LYS A 231 14.37 5.63 -2.35
N PHE A 232 13.97 6.46 -1.39
CA PHE A 232 14.60 6.54 -0.09
C PHE A 232 14.50 5.22 0.66
N LEU A 233 13.28 4.66 0.80
CA LEU A 233 13.04 3.46 1.60
C LEU A 233 13.77 2.25 1.03
N LEU A 234 13.69 2.00 -0.27
CA LEU A 234 14.40 0.87 -0.88
C LEU A 234 15.91 0.97 -0.71
N ASN A 235 16.48 2.18 -0.85
CA ASN A 235 17.91 2.37 -0.61
C ASN A 235 18.29 2.20 0.87
N TYR A 236 17.46 2.69 1.78
CA TYR A 236 17.65 2.54 3.22
C TYR A 236 17.61 1.07 3.65
N LEU A 237 16.64 0.30 3.15
CA LEU A 237 16.45 -1.10 3.53
C LEU A 237 17.54 -2.07 3.04
N LYS A 238 18.42 -1.63 2.14
CA LYS A 238 19.63 -2.41 1.78
C LYS A 238 20.58 -2.61 2.97
N LYS A 239 20.59 -1.69 3.91
CA LYS A 239 21.49 -1.70 5.09
C LYS A 239 20.74 -1.46 6.42
N GLY A 240 19.56 -0.86 6.37
CA GLY A 240 18.73 -0.51 7.51
C GLY A 240 17.72 -1.59 7.89
N SER A 241 16.82 -1.23 8.81
CA SER A 241 15.67 -2.05 9.26
C SER A 241 14.36 -1.29 9.10
N PHE A 242 13.25 -2.02 9.18
CA PHE A 242 11.92 -1.38 9.28
C PHE A 242 11.74 -0.65 10.59
#